data_e48e89ba54def30b924154ceb9ca77d1
#
_entry.id   e48e89ba54def30b924154ceb9ca77d1
#
_cell.length_a   1.000
_cell.length_b   1.000
_cell.length_c   1.000
_cell.angle_alpha   90.00
_cell.angle_beta   90.00
_cell.angle_gamma   90.00
#
_symmetry.space_group_name_H-M   'P 1'
#
loop_
_entity.id
_entity.type
_entity.pdbx_description
1 polymer ?
#
loop_
_entity_poly.entity_id
_entity_poly.type
_entity_poly.pdbx_seq_one_letter_code
_entity_poly.pdbx_strand_id
1 'polypeptide(L)'
;MLDFVVVAMVFAVPMLIFGIGKAKAKQFATHKRIMLVLSAVLITAVCAFEIEMRLVGWQHLAESSPYWSVLEEILWVHIIISVSTTICLVATVVFALRKFSSPLRPGSHSSFHRKIGKATKAGLILTAVTGWIFYWMAFVAV
;
A
#
# COMPACT_ATOMS: atom_id res chain seq x y z
N MET A 1 -9.63 10.84 9.89
CA MET A 1 -9.06 9.53 9.44
C MET A 1 -8.22 9.63 8.18
N LEU A 2 -8.57 10.47 7.22
CA LEU A 2 -7.77 10.70 5.99
C LEU A 2 -6.28 10.99 6.32
N ASP A 3 -6.02 11.88 7.27
CA ASP A 3 -4.64 12.21 7.69
C ASP A 3 -3.87 10.99 8.21
N PHE A 4 -4.56 10.08 8.91
CA PHE A 4 -3.94 8.85 9.41
C PHE A 4 -3.45 7.95 8.26
N VAL A 5 -4.25 7.81 7.19
CA VAL A 5 -3.87 7.00 6.03
C VAL A 5 -2.68 7.63 5.30
N VAL A 6 -2.68 8.96 5.15
CA VAL A 6 -1.56 9.70 4.54
C VAL A 6 -0.28 9.52 5.35
N VAL A 7 -0.36 9.68 6.67
CA VAL A 7 0.78 9.47 7.58
C VAL A 7 1.26 8.02 7.55
N ALA A 8 0.32 7.04 7.55
CA ALA A 8 0.68 5.63 7.45
C ALA A 8 1.48 5.32 6.18
N MET A 9 1.13 5.94 5.04
CA MET A 9 1.85 5.74 3.78
C MET A 9 3.25 6.36 3.78
N VAL A 10 3.48 7.47 4.52
CA VAL A 10 4.83 8.05 4.71
C VAL A 10 5.76 7.03 5.37
N PHE A 11 5.28 6.25 6.33
CA PHE A 11 6.08 5.23 7.01
C PHE A 11 6.11 3.90 6.25
N ALA A 12 5.05 3.56 5.51
CA ALA A 12 4.93 2.27 4.82
C ALA A 12 6.02 2.09 3.76
N VAL A 13 6.30 3.12 2.95
CA VAL A 13 7.29 3.04 1.87
C VAL A 13 8.73 2.82 2.41
N PRO A 14 9.24 3.61 3.37
CA PRO A 14 10.54 3.35 3.98
C PRO A 14 10.61 1.97 4.65
N MET A 15 9.57 1.56 5.35
CA MET A 15 9.52 0.27 6.04
C MET A 15 9.54 -0.91 5.06
N LEU A 16 8.86 -0.77 3.91
CA LEU A 16 8.91 -1.72 2.79
C LEU A 16 10.34 -1.86 2.25
N ILE A 17 11.02 -0.73 1.99
CA ILE A 17 12.39 -0.71 1.47
C ILE A 17 13.34 -1.35 2.49
N PHE A 18 13.22 -1.02 3.77
CA PHE A 18 14.00 -1.60 4.85
C PHE A 18 13.80 -3.11 4.93
N GLY A 19 12.54 -3.58 4.90
CA GLY A 19 12.21 -5.00 4.92
C GLY A 19 12.78 -5.77 3.72
N ILE A 20 12.76 -5.18 2.52
CA ILE A 20 13.41 -5.77 1.34
C ILE A 20 14.95 -5.81 1.53
N GLY A 21 15.54 -4.80 2.14
CA GLY A 21 16.95 -4.78 2.51
C GLY A 21 17.34 -5.97 3.40
N LYS A 22 16.47 -6.34 4.37
CA LYS A 22 16.67 -7.53 5.22
C LYS A 22 16.69 -8.83 4.43
N ALA A 23 15.84 -8.97 3.41
CA ALA A 23 15.86 -10.13 2.52
C ALA A 23 17.17 -10.21 1.71
N LYS A 24 17.67 -9.07 1.20
CA LYS A 24 18.96 -9.00 0.50
C LYS A 24 20.14 -9.36 1.42
N ALA A 25 20.07 -8.98 2.69
CA ALA A 25 21.03 -9.35 3.72
C ALA A 25 20.86 -10.78 4.26
N LYS A 26 20.02 -11.61 3.60
CA LYS A 26 19.71 -13.01 3.99
C LYS A 26 19.06 -13.15 5.38
N GLN A 27 18.55 -12.06 5.95
CA GLN A 27 17.82 -12.03 7.22
C GLN A 27 16.31 -12.33 6.97
N PHE A 28 16.00 -13.54 6.50
CA PHE A 28 14.66 -13.90 6.02
C PHE A 28 13.59 -13.89 7.11
N ALA A 29 13.94 -14.24 8.36
CA ALA A 29 12.99 -14.19 9.48
C ALA A 29 12.56 -12.73 9.79
N THR A 30 13.52 -11.81 9.81
CA THR A 30 13.25 -10.38 10.00
C THR A 30 12.46 -9.80 8.83
N HIS A 31 12.81 -10.14 7.59
CA HIS A 31 12.04 -9.77 6.41
C HIS A 31 10.59 -10.23 6.52
N LYS A 32 10.36 -11.51 6.83
CA LYS A 32 9.01 -12.07 6.99
C LYS A 32 8.20 -11.29 8.03
N ARG A 33 8.78 -11.04 9.22
CA ARG A 33 8.10 -10.31 10.30
C ARG A 33 7.73 -8.90 9.88
N ILE A 34 8.65 -8.15 9.27
CA ILE A 34 8.41 -6.80 8.79
C ILE A 34 7.30 -6.79 7.73
N MET A 35 7.35 -7.70 6.74
CA MET A 35 6.36 -7.75 5.69
C MET A 35 4.96 -8.11 6.22
N LEU A 36 4.86 -9.02 7.18
CA LEU A 36 3.56 -9.38 7.79
C LEU A 36 2.96 -8.22 8.57
N VAL A 37 3.76 -7.54 9.40
CA VAL A 37 3.30 -6.37 10.16
C VAL A 37 2.87 -5.25 9.22
N LEU A 38 3.71 -4.93 8.23
CA LEU A 38 3.41 -3.91 7.23
C LEU A 38 2.12 -4.23 6.46
N SER A 39 1.96 -5.48 6.02
CA SER A 39 0.76 -5.91 5.30
C SER A 39 -0.49 -5.83 6.17
N ALA A 40 -0.41 -6.22 7.45
CA ALA A 40 -1.53 -6.09 8.37
C ALA A 40 -1.93 -4.62 8.58
N VAL A 41 -0.95 -3.73 8.80
CA VAL A 41 -1.21 -2.29 8.95
C VAL A 41 -1.84 -1.71 7.69
N LEU A 42 -1.31 -2.04 6.51
CA LEU A 42 -1.84 -1.52 5.24
C LEU A 42 -3.26 -2.01 4.97
N ILE A 43 -3.54 -3.29 5.19
CA ILE A 43 -4.90 -3.85 5.00
C ILE A 43 -5.88 -3.19 5.96
N THR A 44 -5.49 -3.02 7.23
CA THR A 44 -6.33 -2.33 8.23
C THR A 44 -6.59 -0.88 7.82
N ALA A 45 -5.56 -0.17 7.35
CA ALA A 45 -5.70 1.22 6.89
C ALA A 45 -6.63 1.33 5.68
N VAL A 46 -6.51 0.43 4.70
CA VAL A 46 -7.39 0.40 3.52
C VAL A 46 -8.83 0.10 3.94
N CYS A 47 -9.06 -0.88 4.80
CA CYS A 47 -10.42 -1.20 5.28
C CYS A 47 -11.04 -0.02 6.06
N ALA A 48 -10.27 0.63 6.93
CA ALA A 48 -10.74 1.78 7.69
C ALA A 48 -11.07 2.96 6.77
N PHE A 49 -10.22 3.22 5.77
CA PHE A 49 -10.46 4.25 4.76
C PHE A 49 -11.72 3.97 3.93
N GLU A 50 -11.91 2.74 3.46
CA GLU A 50 -13.10 2.34 2.70
C GLU A 50 -14.39 2.52 3.50
N ILE A 51 -14.37 2.16 4.79
CA ILE A 51 -15.52 2.35 5.68
C ILE A 51 -15.83 3.84 5.82
N GLU A 52 -14.83 4.67 6.08
CA GLU A 52 -15.02 6.12 6.22
C GLU A 52 -15.56 6.76 4.94
N MET A 53 -15.00 6.40 3.79
CA MET A 53 -15.46 6.92 2.49
C MET A 53 -16.90 6.57 2.18
N ARG A 54 -17.39 5.40 2.63
CA ARG A 54 -18.78 4.97 2.44
C ARG A 54 -19.75 5.58 3.44
N LEU A 55 -19.31 5.84 4.67
CA LEU A 55 -20.17 6.36 5.74
C LEU A 55 -20.21 7.89 5.76
N VAL A 56 -19.10 8.54 5.53
CA VAL A 56 -18.94 10.00 5.68
C VAL A 56 -18.84 10.70 4.32
N GLY A 57 -18.14 10.06 3.36
CA GLY A 57 -17.80 10.67 2.08
C GLY A 57 -16.62 11.64 2.21
N TRP A 58 -16.23 12.23 1.09
CA TRP A 58 -15.11 13.18 1.01
C TRP A 58 -15.51 14.50 0.36
N GLN A 59 -16.60 14.49 -0.42
CA GLN A 59 -17.00 15.60 -1.29
C GLN A 59 -17.21 16.90 -0.50
N HIS A 60 -17.91 16.82 0.61
CA HIS A 60 -18.19 17.98 1.48
C HIS A 60 -16.94 18.63 2.07
N LEU A 61 -15.82 17.88 2.17
CA LEU A 61 -14.55 18.40 2.66
C LEU A 61 -13.71 19.07 1.55
N ALA A 62 -14.03 18.81 0.30
CA ALA A 62 -13.27 19.26 -0.87
C ALA A 62 -14.02 20.27 -1.75
N GLU A 63 -15.21 20.71 -1.35
CA GLU A 63 -16.05 21.64 -2.14
C GLU A 63 -15.35 22.96 -2.47
N SER A 64 -14.46 23.43 -1.60
CA SER A 64 -13.68 24.67 -1.80
C SER A 64 -12.41 24.49 -2.63
N SER A 65 -12.10 23.26 -3.04
CA SER A 65 -10.90 22.97 -3.81
C SER A 65 -10.94 23.61 -5.21
N PRO A 66 -9.90 24.32 -5.64
CA PRO A 66 -9.79 24.84 -7.00
C PRO A 66 -9.69 23.74 -8.07
N TYR A 67 -9.44 22.49 -7.66
CA TYR A 67 -9.31 21.31 -8.52
C TYR A 67 -10.57 20.45 -8.57
N TRP A 68 -11.69 20.92 -8.03
CA TRP A 68 -12.94 20.18 -7.92
C TRP A 68 -13.33 19.43 -9.20
N SER A 69 -13.18 20.09 -10.36
CA SER A 69 -13.57 19.52 -11.67
C SER A 69 -12.79 18.26 -12.10
N VAL A 70 -11.62 18.00 -11.52
CA VAL A 70 -10.75 16.86 -11.89
C VAL A 70 -10.50 15.88 -10.73
N LEU A 71 -11.01 16.21 -9.53
CA LEU A 71 -10.78 15.36 -8.35
C LEU A 71 -11.35 13.96 -8.48
N GLU A 72 -12.51 13.82 -9.11
CA GLU A 72 -13.16 12.52 -9.28
C GLU A 72 -12.33 11.61 -10.19
N GLU A 73 -11.79 12.13 -11.27
CA GLU A 73 -10.94 11.38 -12.21
C GLU A 73 -9.65 10.93 -11.54
N ILE A 74 -9.01 11.82 -10.77
CA ILE A 74 -7.79 11.51 -10.01
C ILE A 74 -8.08 10.45 -8.95
N LEU A 75 -9.22 10.54 -8.27
CA LEU A 75 -9.66 9.55 -7.30
C LEU A 75 -9.85 8.18 -7.95
N TRP A 76 -10.50 8.11 -9.10
CA TRP A 76 -10.68 6.84 -9.82
C TRP A 76 -9.35 6.21 -10.24
N VAL A 77 -8.41 7.00 -10.74
CA VAL A 77 -7.05 6.52 -11.05
C VAL A 77 -6.38 5.96 -9.79
N HIS A 78 -6.47 6.67 -8.66
CA HIS A 78 -5.94 6.19 -7.38
C HIS A 78 -6.60 4.90 -6.93
N ILE A 79 -7.93 4.79 -7.01
CA ILE A 79 -8.68 3.59 -6.61
C ILE A 79 -8.25 2.37 -7.44
N ILE A 80 -8.14 2.50 -8.75
CA ILE A 80 -7.72 1.39 -9.63
C ILE A 80 -6.32 0.92 -9.25
N ILE A 81 -5.38 1.83 -9.03
CA ILE A 81 -4.01 1.51 -8.63
C ILE A 81 -4.00 0.86 -7.24
N SER A 82 -4.71 1.41 -6.26
CA SER A 82 -4.69 0.95 -4.87
C SER A 82 -5.35 -0.43 -4.72
N VAL A 83 -6.48 -0.68 -5.38
CA VAL A 83 -7.15 -1.99 -5.38
C VAL A 83 -6.27 -3.05 -6.04
N SER A 84 -5.71 -2.75 -7.21
CA SER A 84 -4.79 -3.67 -7.91
C SER A 84 -3.56 -3.99 -7.04
N THR A 85 -3.01 -2.98 -6.37
CA THR A 85 -1.88 -3.13 -5.45
C THR A 85 -2.23 -3.98 -4.23
N THR A 86 -3.42 -3.77 -3.66
CA THR A 86 -3.89 -4.56 -2.51
C THR A 86 -4.06 -6.03 -2.89
N ILE A 87 -4.61 -6.33 -4.05
CA ILE A 87 -4.70 -7.70 -4.58
C ILE A 87 -3.31 -8.32 -4.73
N CYS A 88 -2.36 -7.60 -5.33
CA CYS A 88 -0.97 -8.06 -5.46
C CYS A 88 -0.29 -8.28 -4.10
N LEU A 89 -0.54 -7.41 -3.12
CA LEU A 89 -0.01 -7.53 -1.76
C LEU A 89 -0.52 -8.80 -1.10
N VAL A 90 -1.83 -9.02 -1.09
CA VAL A 90 -2.45 -10.22 -0.52
C VAL A 90 -1.93 -11.47 -1.20
N ALA A 91 -1.89 -11.49 -2.53
CA ALA A 91 -1.35 -12.61 -3.30
C ALA A 91 0.12 -12.90 -2.94
N THR A 92 0.95 -11.86 -2.80
CA THR A 92 2.37 -12.00 -2.43
C THR A 92 2.53 -12.61 -1.04
N VAL A 93 1.74 -12.15 -0.07
CA VAL A 93 1.78 -12.64 1.32
C VAL A 93 1.27 -14.08 1.39
N VAL A 94 0.12 -14.37 0.81
CA VAL A 94 -0.47 -15.72 0.80
C VAL A 94 0.47 -16.72 0.13
N PHE A 95 1.04 -16.35 -1.02
CA PHE A 95 2.03 -17.17 -1.71
C PHE A 95 3.25 -17.44 -0.82
N ALA A 96 3.79 -16.40 -0.17
CA ALA A 96 4.94 -16.56 0.71
C ALA A 96 4.63 -17.46 1.90
N LEU A 97 3.49 -17.30 2.56
CA LEU A 97 3.09 -18.11 3.69
C LEU A 97 2.89 -19.58 3.33
N ARG A 98 2.37 -19.86 2.12
CA ARG A 98 2.12 -21.23 1.64
C ARG A 98 3.36 -21.96 1.13
N LYS A 99 4.35 -21.21 0.58
CA LYS A 99 5.48 -21.81 -0.14
C LYS A 99 6.80 -21.80 0.62
N PHE A 100 6.97 -20.97 1.64
CA PHE A 100 8.17 -20.91 2.45
C PHE A 100 7.93 -21.48 3.85
N SER A 101 8.42 -22.72 4.05
CA SER A 101 8.41 -23.41 5.35
C SER A 101 9.61 -22.99 6.22
N SER A 102 9.60 -23.40 7.49
CA SER A 102 10.77 -23.30 8.36
C SER A 102 11.73 -24.49 8.15
N PRO A 103 13.06 -24.24 8.12
CA PRO A 103 13.73 -22.92 8.17
C PRO A 103 13.54 -22.14 6.87
N LEU A 104 13.41 -20.80 6.99
CA LEU A 104 13.20 -19.89 5.86
C LEU A 104 14.45 -19.86 4.98
N ARG A 105 14.38 -20.47 3.80
CA ARG A 105 15.49 -20.53 2.84
C ARG A 105 14.99 -20.23 1.43
N PRO A 106 15.83 -19.62 0.57
CA PRO A 106 15.55 -19.51 -0.85
C PRO A 106 15.34 -20.91 -1.46
N GLY A 107 14.36 -21.05 -2.33
CA GLY A 107 14.04 -22.29 -3.06
C GLY A 107 13.51 -21.99 -4.46
N SER A 108 12.97 -23.00 -5.12
CA SER A 108 12.42 -22.91 -6.49
C SER A 108 11.38 -21.79 -6.65
N HIS A 109 10.60 -21.51 -5.58
CA HIS A 109 9.57 -20.48 -5.57
C HIS A 109 10.07 -19.05 -5.35
N SER A 110 11.36 -18.86 -5.01
CA SER A 110 11.92 -17.54 -4.69
C SER A 110 11.94 -16.60 -5.90
N SER A 111 12.11 -17.12 -7.10
CA SER A 111 12.08 -16.32 -8.34
C SER A 111 10.71 -15.68 -8.55
N PHE A 112 9.65 -16.46 -8.44
CA PHE A 112 8.28 -15.99 -8.58
C PHE A 112 7.91 -15.00 -7.49
N HIS A 113 8.21 -15.31 -6.21
CA HIS A 113 8.00 -14.40 -5.09
C HIS A 113 8.67 -13.04 -5.30
N ARG A 114 9.91 -13.02 -5.82
CA ARG A 114 10.61 -11.77 -6.15
C ARG A 114 9.92 -10.98 -7.26
N LYS A 115 9.36 -11.65 -8.27
CA LYS A 115 8.64 -10.98 -9.38
C LYS A 115 7.37 -10.29 -8.86
N ILE A 116 6.49 -11.03 -8.15
CA ILE A 116 5.27 -10.45 -7.60
C ILE A 116 5.57 -9.40 -6.51
N GLY A 117 6.60 -9.60 -5.69
CA GLY A 117 7.05 -8.62 -4.71
C GLY A 117 7.56 -7.31 -5.33
N LYS A 118 8.21 -7.37 -6.52
CA LYS A 118 8.58 -6.15 -7.26
C LYS A 118 7.34 -5.41 -7.77
N ALA A 119 6.35 -6.12 -8.31
CA ALA A 119 5.09 -5.53 -8.74
C ALA A 119 4.35 -4.88 -7.56
N THR A 120 4.23 -5.59 -6.43
CA THR A 120 3.63 -5.06 -5.19
C THR A 120 4.36 -3.80 -4.71
N LYS A 121 5.70 -3.80 -4.71
CA LYS A 121 6.50 -2.62 -4.35
C LYS A 121 6.20 -1.43 -5.25
N ALA A 122 6.20 -1.63 -6.56
CA ALA A 122 5.90 -0.56 -7.53
C ALA A 122 4.47 -0.03 -7.32
N GLY A 123 3.50 -0.92 -7.15
CA GLY A 123 2.12 -0.57 -6.85
C GLY A 123 1.98 0.23 -5.57
N LEU A 124 2.63 -0.16 -4.48
CA LEU A 124 2.58 0.60 -3.21
C LEU A 124 3.17 2.01 -3.34
N ILE A 125 4.25 2.18 -4.09
CA ILE A 125 4.82 3.51 -4.36
C ILE A 125 3.83 4.35 -5.18
N LEU A 126 3.24 3.78 -6.24
CA LEU A 126 2.25 4.47 -7.06
C LEU A 126 1.00 4.83 -6.25
N THR A 127 0.51 3.92 -5.41
CA THR A 127 -0.61 4.18 -4.49
C THR A 127 -0.30 5.35 -3.56
N ALA A 128 0.90 5.39 -2.97
CA ALA A 128 1.32 6.50 -2.12
C ALA A 128 1.34 7.83 -2.88
N VAL A 129 1.97 7.84 -4.06
CA VAL A 129 2.08 9.07 -4.88
C VAL A 129 0.71 9.59 -5.31
N THR A 130 -0.13 8.71 -5.87
CA THR A 130 -1.48 9.13 -6.33
C THR A 130 -2.39 9.51 -5.17
N GLY A 131 -2.28 8.85 -4.02
CA GLY A 131 -3.02 9.21 -2.81
C GLY A 131 -2.59 10.58 -2.25
N TRP A 132 -1.30 10.89 -2.26
CA TRP A 132 -0.80 12.20 -1.83
C TRP A 132 -1.19 13.31 -2.80
N ILE A 133 -1.19 13.07 -4.11
CA ILE A 133 -1.67 14.02 -5.10
C ILE A 133 -3.14 14.32 -4.84
N PHE A 134 -3.97 13.30 -4.71
CA PHE A 134 -5.40 13.47 -4.42
C PHE A 134 -5.62 14.23 -3.11
N TYR A 135 -4.95 13.81 -2.03
CA TYR A 135 -5.07 14.44 -0.71
C TYR A 135 -4.69 15.93 -0.75
N TRP A 136 -3.56 16.25 -1.39
CA TRP A 136 -3.11 17.63 -1.50
C TRP A 136 -4.09 18.49 -2.29
N MET A 137 -4.56 18.00 -3.44
CA MET A 137 -5.52 18.73 -4.28
C MET A 137 -6.89 18.87 -3.63
N ALA A 138 -7.34 17.88 -2.89
CA ALA A 138 -8.66 17.88 -2.28
C ALA A 138 -8.74 18.70 -0.98
N PHE A 139 -7.67 18.67 -0.15
CA PHE A 139 -7.76 19.14 1.24
C PHE A 139 -6.68 20.14 1.67
N VAL A 140 -5.62 20.32 0.90
CA VAL A 140 -4.50 21.21 1.27
C VAL A 140 -4.44 22.44 0.39
N ALA A 141 -4.69 22.33 -0.89
CA ALA A 141 -4.66 23.41 -1.86
C ALA A 141 -5.96 24.24 -1.89
N VAL A 142 -6.58 24.43 -0.73
CA VAL A 142 -7.88 25.12 -0.53
C VAL A 142 -7.66 26.61 -0.27
#